data_c007a4417218302b1605ab7da77e8897
#
_entry.id   c007a4417218302b1605ab7da77e8897
#
_cell.length_a   1.000
_cell.length_b   1.000
_cell.length_c   1.000
_cell.angle_alpha   90.00
_cell.angle_beta   90.00
_cell.angle_gamma   90.00
#
_symmetry.space_group_name_H-M   'P 1'
#
loop_
_entity.id
_entity.type
_entity.pdbx_description
1 polymer ?
#
loop_
_entity_poly.entity_id
_entity_poly.type
_entity_poly.pdbx_seq_one_letter_code
_entity_poly.pdbx_strand_id
1 'polypeptide(L)'
;MKMNTRWMLTAILLLCSLLSVQAQIPAEVTDMMRKCKDNMTHASGIEMDTKIHMSVTLMSVDMNFTVMTKGSKLLMKTSMKKLGNDIRSESGFDGEQAWEFKHVELAEKFKKKGKEYKDTLTITKTTKAPSKRQAEIDFGLAEDYQKATVKKDGRYTVITFTKPKDKDDPKKVTVKVDHEKMLIREIVTKEGIAKITMTVTRVKYGVSDNVFMLDTSKYPGAVIVRK
;
A
#
# COMPACT_ATOMS: atom_id res chain seq x y z
N MET A 1 -57.12 30.36 -4.81
CA MET A 1 -55.73 30.85 -4.60
C MET A 1 -54.85 30.20 -5.67
N LYS A 2 -54.47 30.95 -6.74
CA LYS A 2 -53.64 30.43 -7.82
C LYS A 2 -52.20 30.52 -7.37
N MET A 3 -51.61 29.39 -7.01
CA MET A 3 -50.22 29.30 -6.63
C MET A 3 -49.34 29.51 -7.89
N ASN A 4 -48.48 30.52 -7.85
CA ASN A 4 -47.76 31.06 -8.98
C ASN A 4 -46.68 30.04 -9.39
N THR A 5 -46.80 29.42 -10.54
CA THR A 5 -45.92 28.35 -11.10
C THR A 5 -44.43 28.73 -11.11
N ARG A 6 -44.15 30.07 -11.10
CA ARG A 6 -42.78 30.59 -11.00
C ARG A 6 -42.12 30.30 -9.65
N TRP A 7 -42.87 30.39 -8.56
CA TRP A 7 -42.35 30.07 -7.21
C TRP A 7 -42.10 28.59 -7.00
N MET A 8 -42.91 27.69 -7.60
CA MET A 8 -42.65 26.27 -7.57
C MET A 8 -41.39 25.89 -8.33
N LEU A 9 -41.15 26.47 -9.50
CA LEU A 9 -39.92 26.25 -10.28
C LEU A 9 -38.66 26.74 -9.56
N THR A 10 -38.73 27.92 -8.89
CA THR A 10 -37.62 28.44 -8.10
C THR A 10 -37.34 27.57 -6.86
N ALA A 11 -38.36 27.08 -6.19
CA ALA A 11 -38.21 26.19 -5.05
C ALA A 11 -37.62 24.81 -5.47
N ILE A 12 -38.03 24.27 -6.61
CA ILE A 12 -37.48 23.01 -7.17
C ILE A 12 -36.02 23.22 -7.60
N LEU A 13 -35.67 24.34 -8.23
CA LEU A 13 -34.29 24.67 -8.58
C LEU A 13 -33.40 24.85 -7.34
N LEU A 14 -33.92 25.49 -6.28
CA LEU A 14 -33.21 25.61 -4.99
C LEU A 14 -33.07 24.23 -4.29
N LEU A 15 -34.08 23.37 -4.32
CA LEU A 15 -33.97 22.02 -3.81
C LEU A 15 -32.99 21.16 -4.63
N CYS A 16 -32.96 21.29 -5.95
CA CYS A 16 -32.01 20.58 -6.81
C CYS A 16 -30.57 21.08 -6.59
N SER A 17 -30.37 22.39 -6.31
CA SER A 17 -29.04 22.89 -5.95
C SER A 17 -28.57 22.46 -4.57
N LEU A 18 -29.48 22.17 -3.63
CA LEU A 18 -29.18 21.60 -2.33
C LEU A 18 -28.93 20.08 -2.39
N LEU A 19 -29.41 19.39 -3.42
CA LEU A 19 -29.20 17.94 -3.61
C LEU A 19 -27.91 17.64 -4.39
N SER A 20 -27.28 18.62 -5.00
CA SER A 20 -25.94 18.50 -5.61
C SER A 20 -24.81 18.83 -4.64
N VAL A 21 -24.94 18.49 -3.36
CA VAL A 21 -23.77 18.27 -2.52
C VAL A 21 -23.12 16.98 -3.03
N GLN A 22 -22.39 17.10 -4.13
CA GLN A 22 -21.33 16.14 -4.42
C GLN A 22 -20.48 16.14 -3.15
N ALA A 23 -20.54 15.03 -2.43
CA ALA A 23 -19.73 14.86 -1.24
C ALA A 23 -18.27 14.78 -1.71
N GLN A 24 -17.69 15.95 -1.93
CA GLN A 24 -16.28 16.13 -2.22
C GLN A 24 -15.52 15.64 -0.99
N ILE A 25 -14.38 15.04 -1.23
CA ILE A 25 -13.47 14.72 -0.14
C ILE A 25 -13.13 16.02 0.56
N PRO A 26 -13.31 16.15 1.90
CA PRO A 26 -13.00 17.37 2.62
C PRO A 26 -11.55 17.80 2.38
N ALA A 27 -11.31 19.09 2.20
CA ALA A 27 -9.97 19.62 1.94
C ALA A 27 -8.96 19.21 3.04
N GLU A 28 -9.42 19.13 4.29
CA GLU A 28 -8.61 18.68 5.42
C GLU A 28 -8.11 17.22 5.25
N VAL A 29 -8.91 16.35 4.63
CA VAL A 29 -8.54 14.96 4.34
C VAL A 29 -7.47 14.93 3.27
N THR A 30 -7.65 15.69 2.20
CA THR A 30 -6.67 15.79 1.11
C THR A 30 -5.34 16.32 1.63
N ASP A 31 -5.37 17.38 2.47
CA ASP A 31 -4.16 17.94 3.08
C ASP A 31 -3.47 16.96 4.03
N MET A 32 -4.25 16.24 4.86
CA MET A 32 -3.73 15.21 5.76
C MET A 32 -3.06 14.07 4.98
N MET A 33 -3.70 13.55 3.93
CA MET A 33 -3.13 12.48 3.11
C MET A 33 -1.86 12.94 2.39
N ARG A 34 -1.83 14.17 1.89
CA ARG A 34 -0.63 14.77 1.28
C ARG A 34 0.51 14.85 2.29
N LYS A 35 0.28 15.35 3.52
CA LYS A 35 1.29 15.40 4.58
C LYS A 35 1.80 14.00 4.96
N CYS A 36 0.91 13.00 5.01
CA CYS A 36 1.32 11.62 5.23
C CYS A 36 2.24 11.13 4.10
N LYS A 37 1.90 11.41 2.85
CA LYS A 37 2.72 11.06 1.68
C LYS A 37 4.09 11.72 1.76
N ASP A 38 4.15 13.03 2.04
CA ASP A 38 5.39 13.78 2.17
C ASP A 38 6.31 13.20 3.25
N ASN A 39 5.74 12.83 4.41
CA ASN A 39 6.49 12.19 5.49
C ASN A 39 6.99 10.78 5.12
N MET A 40 6.31 10.10 4.22
CA MET A 40 6.70 8.75 3.75
C MET A 40 7.64 8.77 2.54
N THR A 41 7.94 9.96 2.00
CA THR A 41 8.90 10.17 0.90
C THR A 41 10.08 11.04 1.34
N HIS A 42 10.46 10.99 2.60
CA HIS A 42 11.48 11.85 3.19
C HIS A 42 12.84 11.75 2.48
N ALA A 43 13.48 12.90 2.20
CA ALA A 43 14.73 12.98 1.41
C ALA A 43 15.91 12.20 2.01
N SER A 44 15.98 12.04 3.35
CA SER A 44 17.03 11.23 4.01
C SER A 44 16.82 9.71 3.85
N GLY A 45 15.74 9.31 3.17
CA GLY A 45 15.30 7.92 3.06
C GLY A 45 14.44 7.47 4.25
N ILE A 46 13.60 6.49 3.97
CA ILE A 46 12.68 5.92 4.94
C ILE A 46 12.78 4.38 4.94
N GLU A 47 12.69 3.80 6.12
CA GLU A 47 12.50 2.37 6.35
C GLU A 47 11.15 2.19 7.03
N MET A 48 10.29 1.36 6.45
CA MET A 48 8.95 1.10 6.97
C MET A 48 8.70 -0.40 7.06
N ASP A 49 8.35 -0.87 8.26
CA ASP A 49 7.90 -2.23 8.49
C ASP A 49 6.38 -2.26 8.58
N THR A 50 5.79 -3.21 7.88
CA THR A 50 4.36 -3.37 7.76
C THR A 50 3.99 -4.84 7.97
N LYS A 51 2.93 -5.09 8.72
CA LYS A 51 2.26 -6.39 8.79
C LYS A 51 1.02 -6.35 7.91
N ILE A 52 0.88 -7.33 7.04
CA ILE A 52 -0.28 -7.50 6.18
C ILE A 52 -1.02 -8.75 6.65
N HIS A 53 -2.25 -8.56 7.10
CA HIS A 53 -3.15 -9.65 7.46
C HIS A 53 -4.25 -9.73 6.40
N MET A 54 -4.31 -10.86 5.71
CA MET A 54 -5.35 -11.16 4.72
C MET A 54 -6.23 -12.27 5.27
N SER A 55 -7.54 -12.04 5.33
CA SER A 55 -8.52 -13.05 5.74
C SER A 55 -9.59 -13.25 4.68
N VAL A 56 -9.88 -14.53 4.40
CA VAL A 56 -10.94 -14.95 3.47
C VAL A 56 -11.69 -16.09 4.14
N THR A 57 -12.95 -15.85 4.50
CA THR A 57 -13.85 -16.81 5.16
C THR A 57 -13.19 -17.60 6.30
N LEU A 58 -12.60 -18.77 6.02
CA LEU A 58 -11.99 -19.68 7.00
C LEU A 58 -10.45 -19.69 6.97
N MET A 59 -9.84 -18.90 6.11
CA MET A 59 -8.40 -18.85 5.98
C MET A 59 -7.87 -17.44 6.23
N SER A 60 -6.72 -17.36 6.90
CA SER A 60 -5.99 -16.11 7.03
C SER A 60 -4.53 -16.31 6.70
N VAL A 61 -3.89 -15.28 6.19
CA VAL A 61 -2.45 -15.25 5.89
C VAL A 61 -1.87 -13.98 6.48
N ASP A 62 -0.76 -14.13 7.19
CA ASP A 62 0.03 -13.02 7.70
C ASP A 62 1.33 -12.94 6.90
N MET A 63 1.68 -11.72 6.48
CA MET A 63 2.93 -11.40 5.80
C MET A 63 3.61 -10.24 6.50
N ASN A 64 4.94 -10.29 6.57
CA ASN A 64 5.73 -9.12 6.94
C ASN A 64 6.27 -8.49 5.66
N PHE A 65 6.25 -7.19 5.62
CA PHE A 65 6.71 -6.41 4.49
C PHE A 65 7.56 -5.25 5.00
N THR A 66 8.77 -5.12 4.49
CA THR A 66 9.66 -4.01 4.78
C THR A 66 9.97 -3.27 3.48
N VAL A 67 9.80 -1.97 3.47
CA VAL A 67 10.19 -1.09 2.37
C VAL A 67 11.25 -0.12 2.87
N MET A 68 12.31 0.05 2.09
CA MET A 68 13.31 1.09 2.27
C MET A 68 13.42 1.88 0.98
N THR A 69 13.37 3.20 1.06
CA THR A 69 13.53 4.07 -0.10
C THR A 69 14.46 5.23 0.22
N LYS A 70 15.22 5.70 -0.79
CA LYS A 70 16.04 6.93 -0.72
C LYS A 70 16.30 7.43 -2.13
N GLY A 71 15.71 8.57 -2.49
CA GLY A 71 15.75 9.05 -3.87
C GLY A 71 15.12 8.02 -4.82
N SER A 72 15.87 7.57 -5.83
CA SER A 72 15.45 6.52 -6.76
C SER A 72 15.71 5.10 -6.25
N LYS A 73 16.46 4.93 -5.15
CA LYS A 73 16.83 3.63 -4.62
C LYS A 73 15.68 2.99 -3.86
N LEU A 74 15.59 1.67 -3.97
CA LEU A 74 14.52 0.88 -3.38
C LEU A 74 15.04 -0.45 -2.86
N LEU A 75 14.55 -0.87 -1.70
CA LEU A 75 14.67 -2.23 -1.22
C LEU A 75 13.36 -2.67 -0.60
N MET A 76 12.80 -3.76 -1.07
CA MET A 76 11.58 -4.37 -0.55
C MET A 76 11.88 -5.79 -0.08
N LYS A 77 11.38 -6.16 1.09
CA LYS A 77 11.47 -7.50 1.63
C LYS A 77 10.08 -7.98 2.01
N THR A 78 9.75 -9.19 1.61
CA THR A 78 8.49 -9.83 1.98
C THR A 78 8.79 -11.19 2.60
N SER A 79 8.10 -11.52 3.66
CA SER A 79 8.17 -12.86 4.25
C SER A 79 6.80 -13.34 4.71
N MET A 80 6.55 -14.62 4.47
CA MET A 80 5.33 -15.31 4.87
C MET A 80 5.69 -16.70 5.37
N LYS A 81 5.25 -17.05 6.60
CA LYS A 81 5.38 -18.40 7.14
C LYS A 81 4.00 -18.93 7.49
N LYS A 82 3.56 -20.01 6.86
CA LYS A 82 2.26 -20.62 7.14
C LYS A 82 2.21 -22.10 6.75
N LEU A 83 1.66 -22.91 7.64
CA LEU A 83 1.42 -24.36 7.40
C LEU A 83 2.66 -25.11 6.95
N GLY A 84 3.85 -24.76 7.48
CA GLY A 84 5.13 -25.36 7.09
C GLY A 84 5.73 -24.81 5.80
N ASN A 85 5.12 -23.78 5.19
CA ASN A 85 5.73 -23.05 4.07
C ASN A 85 6.52 -21.85 4.61
N ASP A 86 7.71 -21.61 4.04
CA ASP A 86 8.49 -20.37 4.22
C ASP A 86 8.72 -19.76 2.83
N ILE A 87 8.15 -18.59 2.61
CA ILE A 87 8.26 -17.86 1.34
C ILE A 87 8.84 -16.50 1.66
N ARG A 88 9.97 -16.18 1.05
CA ARG A 88 10.65 -14.89 1.18
C ARG A 88 10.99 -14.33 -0.17
N SER A 89 10.83 -13.05 -0.34
CA SER A 89 11.35 -12.33 -1.49
C SER A 89 12.03 -11.05 -1.06
N GLU A 90 13.06 -10.68 -1.78
CA GLU A 90 13.73 -9.40 -1.66
C GLU A 90 13.90 -8.82 -3.06
N SER A 91 13.48 -7.58 -3.27
CA SER A 91 13.67 -6.87 -4.53
C SER A 91 14.35 -5.55 -4.25
N GLY A 92 15.39 -5.23 -5.00
CA GLY A 92 16.16 -4.03 -4.80
C GLY A 92 16.52 -3.32 -6.10
N PHE A 93 16.84 -2.04 -5.97
CA PHE A 93 17.36 -1.17 -7.02
C PHE A 93 18.32 -0.16 -6.40
N ASP A 94 19.56 -0.13 -6.84
CA ASP A 94 20.61 0.76 -6.31
C ASP A 94 20.82 2.04 -7.14
N GLY A 95 20.14 2.17 -8.28
CA GLY A 95 20.27 3.25 -9.24
C GLY A 95 20.86 2.79 -10.59
N GLU A 96 21.53 1.63 -10.62
CA GLU A 96 22.22 1.10 -11.81
C GLU A 96 21.77 -0.32 -12.17
N GLN A 97 21.35 -1.09 -11.16
CA GLN A 97 20.88 -2.45 -11.34
C GLN A 97 19.69 -2.75 -10.42
N ALA A 98 18.81 -3.62 -10.90
CA ALA A 98 17.74 -4.19 -10.13
C ALA A 98 18.04 -5.66 -9.84
N TRP A 99 17.59 -6.15 -8.69
CA TRP A 99 17.66 -7.57 -8.37
C TRP A 99 16.40 -8.06 -7.71
N GLU A 100 16.16 -9.35 -7.84
CA GLU A 100 15.07 -10.05 -7.18
C GLU A 100 15.57 -11.39 -6.66
N PHE A 101 15.52 -11.58 -5.35
CA PHE A 101 15.74 -12.85 -4.69
C PHE A 101 14.41 -13.48 -4.35
N LYS A 102 14.31 -14.80 -4.58
CA LYS A 102 13.15 -15.62 -4.22
C LYS A 102 13.60 -16.86 -3.49
N HIS A 103 13.03 -17.06 -2.32
CA HIS A 103 13.12 -18.28 -1.54
C HIS A 103 11.72 -18.87 -1.40
N VAL A 104 11.58 -20.16 -1.72
CA VAL A 104 10.31 -20.87 -1.59
C VAL A 104 10.58 -22.23 -1.00
N GLU A 105 10.31 -22.39 0.28
CA GLU A 105 10.31 -23.68 0.96
C GLU A 105 8.85 -24.08 1.21
N LEU A 106 8.41 -25.17 0.62
CA LEU A 106 7.04 -25.67 0.75
C LEU A 106 7.03 -26.93 1.62
N ALA A 107 6.02 -27.03 2.49
CA ALA A 107 5.74 -28.29 3.17
C ALA A 107 5.47 -29.40 2.14
N GLU A 108 5.86 -30.65 2.46
CA GLU A 108 5.81 -31.79 1.53
C GLU A 108 4.46 -31.95 0.80
N LYS A 109 3.35 -31.73 1.53
CA LYS A 109 1.98 -31.84 0.97
C LYS A 109 1.66 -30.80 -0.12
N PHE A 110 2.45 -29.72 -0.22
CA PHE A 110 2.26 -28.67 -1.23
C PHE A 110 3.30 -28.74 -2.34
N LYS A 111 4.33 -29.59 -2.22
CA LYS A 111 5.33 -29.77 -3.26
C LYS A 111 4.71 -30.50 -4.46
N LYS A 112 4.90 -29.94 -5.65
CA LYS A 112 4.52 -30.65 -6.88
C LYS A 112 5.57 -31.70 -7.20
N LYS A 113 5.14 -32.93 -7.46
CA LYS A 113 6.01 -34.05 -7.83
C LYS A 113 6.90 -33.67 -9.03
N GLY A 114 8.20 -33.89 -8.89
CA GLY A 114 9.19 -33.57 -9.94
C GLY A 114 9.56 -32.10 -10.09
N LYS A 115 9.04 -31.22 -9.22
CA LYS A 115 9.42 -29.77 -9.23
C LYS A 115 10.45 -29.50 -8.14
N GLU A 116 11.63 -29.05 -8.55
CA GLU A 116 12.65 -28.56 -7.64
C GLU A 116 12.42 -27.09 -7.32
N TYR A 117 12.52 -26.73 -6.04
CA TYR A 117 12.41 -25.36 -5.55
C TYR A 117 13.78 -24.92 -5.07
N LYS A 118 14.46 -24.12 -5.89
CA LYS A 118 15.78 -23.55 -5.59
C LYS A 118 15.66 -22.07 -5.35
N ASP A 119 16.43 -21.58 -4.42
CA ASP A 119 16.60 -20.14 -4.24
C ASP A 119 17.16 -19.53 -5.52
N THR A 120 16.61 -18.42 -5.95
CA THR A 120 17.00 -17.78 -7.20
C THR A 120 17.26 -16.30 -6.95
N LEU A 121 18.41 -15.82 -7.40
CA LEU A 121 18.77 -14.41 -7.44
C LEU A 121 18.85 -13.94 -8.89
N THR A 122 17.89 -13.15 -9.34
CA THR A 122 17.89 -12.55 -10.68
C THR A 122 18.48 -11.16 -10.59
N ILE A 123 19.47 -10.85 -11.39
CA ILE A 123 20.13 -9.51 -11.48
C ILE A 123 19.89 -8.96 -12.87
N THR A 124 19.35 -7.77 -12.97
CA THR A 124 19.08 -7.09 -14.24
C THR A 124 19.79 -5.74 -14.25
N LYS A 125 20.68 -5.52 -15.23
CA LYS A 125 21.33 -4.23 -15.44
C LYS A 125 20.28 -3.27 -16.04
N THR A 126 19.93 -2.22 -15.30
CA THR A 126 18.91 -1.26 -15.73
C THR A 126 19.09 0.06 -15.00
N THR A 127 18.93 1.16 -15.71
CA THR A 127 18.85 2.50 -15.13
C THR A 127 17.40 2.94 -14.86
N LYS A 128 16.43 2.11 -15.25
CA LYS A 128 15.02 2.37 -14.96
C LYS A 128 14.69 1.76 -13.60
N ALA A 129 14.34 2.61 -12.64
CA ALA A 129 13.75 2.16 -11.39
C ALA A 129 12.58 1.20 -11.70
N PRO A 130 12.41 0.13 -10.91
CA PRO A 130 11.18 -0.65 -10.94
C PRO A 130 10.00 0.31 -10.88
N SER A 131 8.95 0.03 -11.65
CA SER A 131 7.83 0.97 -11.78
C SER A 131 7.42 1.48 -10.40
N LYS A 132 7.24 2.78 -10.24
CA LYS A 132 6.85 3.43 -8.98
C LYS A 132 5.65 2.74 -8.31
N ARG A 133 4.77 2.09 -9.09
CA ARG A 133 3.65 1.28 -8.58
C ARG A 133 4.05 0.10 -7.68
N GLN A 134 5.29 -0.41 -7.77
CA GLN A 134 5.77 -1.47 -6.87
C GLN A 134 6.42 -0.91 -5.59
N ALA A 135 6.87 0.34 -5.62
CA ALA A 135 7.59 0.98 -4.51
C ALA A 135 6.75 2.01 -3.77
N GLU A 136 5.80 2.63 -4.45
CA GLU A 136 4.86 3.54 -3.80
C GLU A 136 3.70 2.67 -3.30
N ILE A 137 3.59 2.56 -1.98
CA ILE A 137 2.28 2.39 -1.39
C ILE A 137 1.56 3.67 -1.78
N ASP A 138 0.80 3.60 -2.88
CA ASP A 138 0.14 4.78 -3.43
C ASP A 138 -0.91 5.25 -2.43
N PHE A 139 -0.58 6.31 -1.71
CA PHE A 139 -1.50 6.98 -0.78
C PHE A 139 -2.38 8.01 -1.50
N GLY A 140 -2.49 7.94 -2.83
CA GLY A 140 -3.37 8.77 -3.67
C GLY A 140 -4.87 8.57 -3.41
N LEU A 141 -5.24 7.87 -2.34
CA LEU A 141 -6.62 7.54 -1.97
C LEU A 141 -7.58 8.74 -2.01
N ALA A 142 -7.10 9.95 -1.68
CA ALA A 142 -7.92 11.15 -1.78
C ALA A 142 -8.24 11.54 -3.23
N GLU A 143 -7.42 11.13 -4.18
CA GLU A 143 -7.60 11.39 -5.62
C GLU A 143 -8.41 10.30 -6.30
N ASP A 144 -8.35 9.05 -5.79
CA ASP A 144 -8.98 7.87 -6.38
C ASP A 144 -10.44 7.68 -5.95
N TYR A 145 -10.88 8.38 -4.91
CA TYR A 145 -12.24 8.26 -4.37
C TYR A 145 -13.05 9.54 -4.52
N GLN A 146 -14.38 9.40 -4.48
CA GLN A 146 -15.30 10.54 -4.58
C GLN A 146 -15.81 11.01 -3.22
N LYS A 147 -15.78 10.15 -2.20
CA LYS A 147 -16.32 10.43 -0.86
C LYS A 147 -15.36 9.98 0.22
N ALA A 148 -15.25 10.80 1.28
CA ALA A 148 -14.60 10.42 2.51
C ALA A 148 -15.46 10.81 3.71
N THR A 149 -15.44 9.98 4.75
CA THR A 149 -15.97 10.31 6.08
C THR A 149 -14.84 10.26 7.08
N VAL A 150 -14.88 11.15 8.07
CA VAL A 150 -13.82 11.30 9.07
C VAL A 150 -14.38 11.04 10.45
N LYS A 151 -13.66 10.27 11.26
CA LYS A 151 -13.92 10.07 12.68
C LYS A 151 -12.64 10.26 13.47
N LYS A 152 -12.68 11.06 14.53
CA LYS A 152 -11.58 11.19 15.49
C LYS A 152 -11.64 10.04 16.49
N ASP A 153 -10.48 9.44 16.81
CA ASP A 153 -10.32 8.33 17.75
C ASP A 153 -9.02 8.56 18.56
N GLY A 154 -9.13 9.38 19.60
CA GLY A 154 -7.98 9.84 20.39
C GLY A 154 -6.97 10.60 19.50
N ARG A 155 -5.70 10.15 19.51
CA ARG A 155 -4.64 10.70 18.64
C ARG A 155 -4.74 10.25 17.18
N TYR A 156 -5.72 9.44 16.84
CA TYR A 156 -5.90 8.94 15.49
C TYR A 156 -7.07 9.63 14.80
N THR A 157 -6.95 9.78 13.51
CA THR A 157 -8.04 10.12 12.60
C THR A 157 -8.33 8.92 11.73
N VAL A 158 -9.55 8.44 11.73
CA VAL A 158 -10.02 7.33 10.89
C VAL A 158 -10.78 7.92 9.72
N ILE A 159 -10.25 7.72 8.52
CA ILE A 159 -10.81 8.19 7.25
C ILE A 159 -11.36 6.99 6.51
N THR A 160 -12.61 7.04 6.09
CA THR A 160 -13.21 6.00 5.28
C THR A 160 -13.54 6.57 3.90
N PHE A 161 -12.83 6.07 2.89
CA PHE A 161 -13.03 6.38 1.48
C PHE A 161 -14.08 5.44 0.88
N THR A 162 -14.96 5.97 0.04
CA THR A 162 -16.02 5.23 -0.64
C THR A 162 -16.28 5.83 -2.02
N LYS A 163 -16.93 5.06 -2.89
CA LYS A 163 -17.18 5.41 -4.28
C LYS A 163 -15.87 5.63 -5.03
N PRO A 164 -15.12 4.56 -5.35
CA PRO A 164 -13.92 4.66 -6.16
C PRO A 164 -14.26 5.27 -7.52
N LYS A 165 -13.31 5.98 -8.13
CA LYS A 165 -13.40 6.50 -9.49
C LYS A 165 -13.19 5.38 -10.52
N ASP A 166 -12.28 4.45 -10.20
CA ASP A 166 -12.08 3.24 -10.98
C ASP A 166 -12.93 2.10 -10.40
N LYS A 167 -13.58 1.33 -11.28
CA LYS A 167 -14.40 0.17 -10.91
C LYS A 167 -13.59 -0.99 -10.33
N ASP A 168 -12.30 -1.04 -10.64
CA ASP A 168 -11.37 -2.08 -10.20
C ASP A 168 -10.80 -1.76 -8.80
N ASP A 169 -11.00 -0.53 -8.31
CA ASP A 169 -10.61 -0.15 -6.95
C ASP A 169 -11.57 -0.72 -5.89
N PRO A 170 -11.06 -0.99 -4.68
CA PRO A 170 -11.88 -1.44 -3.56
C PRO A 170 -13.04 -0.48 -3.27
N LYS A 171 -14.26 -0.98 -3.15
CA LYS A 171 -15.46 -0.13 -2.89
C LYS A 171 -15.35 0.69 -1.61
N LYS A 172 -14.52 0.24 -0.67
CA LYS A 172 -14.32 0.89 0.61
C LYS A 172 -12.89 0.67 1.10
N VAL A 173 -12.21 1.77 1.43
CA VAL A 173 -10.90 1.77 2.09
C VAL A 173 -11.01 2.58 3.38
N THR A 174 -10.51 2.02 4.48
CA THR A 174 -10.42 2.72 5.75
C THR A 174 -8.95 2.93 6.09
N VAL A 175 -8.58 4.17 6.38
CA VAL A 175 -7.23 4.57 6.74
C VAL A 175 -7.22 5.14 8.15
N LYS A 176 -6.33 4.65 8.99
CA LYS A 176 -6.07 5.20 10.33
C LYS A 176 -4.78 5.98 10.32
N VAL A 177 -4.87 7.28 10.56
CA VAL A 177 -3.75 8.23 10.56
C VAL A 177 -3.44 8.66 11.99
N ASP A 178 -2.17 8.60 12.37
CA ASP A 178 -1.63 9.26 13.57
C ASP A 178 -1.49 10.75 13.21
N HIS A 179 -2.42 11.60 13.66
CA HIS A 179 -2.47 13.00 13.25
C HIS A 179 -1.38 13.88 13.89
N GLU A 180 -0.75 13.43 14.99
CA GLU A 180 0.39 14.13 15.58
C GLU A 180 1.66 13.94 14.74
N LYS A 181 1.84 12.73 14.20
CA LYS A 181 3.01 12.35 13.39
C LYS A 181 2.78 12.46 11.90
N MET A 182 1.54 12.69 11.46
CA MET A 182 1.11 12.61 10.06
C MET A 182 1.63 11.32 9.40
N LEU A 183 1.34 10.18 10.03
CA LEU A 183 1.73 8.85 9.55
C LEU A 183 0.52 7.93 9.45
N ILE A 184 0.42 7.23 8.35
CA ILE A 184 -0.57 6.17 8.21
C ILE A 184 -0.14 5.00 9.09
N ARG A 185 -1.06 4.53 9.92
CA ARG A 185 -0.85 3.39 10.84
C ARG A 185 -1.53 2.13 10.39
N GLU A 186 -2.67 2.28 9.74
CA GLU A 186 -3.43 1.13 9.28
C GLU A 186 -4.21 1.47 8.03
N ILE A 187 -4.27 0.52 7.10
CA ILE A 187 -5.16 0.55 5.94
C ILE A 187 -5.96 -0.74 5.94
N VAL A 188 -7.28 -0.62 5.84
CA VAL A 188 -8.17 -1.77 5.74
C VAL A 188 -8.96 -1.68 4.45
N THR A 189 -8.86 -2.72 3.64
CA THR A 189 -9.68 -2.89 2.43
C THR A 189 -10.56 -4.12 2.56
N LYS A 190 -11.70 -4.09 1.88
CA LYS A 190 -12.58 -5.25 1.73
C LYS A 190 -12.93 -5.40 0.26
N GLU A 191 -12.68 -6.59 -0.26
CA GLU A 191 -13.00 -6.95 -1.62
C GLU A 191 -13.75 -8.30 -1.61
N GLY A 192 -15.06 -8.25 -1.88
CA GLY A 192 -15.93 -9.42 -1.71
C GLY A 192 -15.88 -9.95 -0.28
N ILE A 193 -15.47 -11.22 -0.13
CA ILE A 193 -15.31 -11.89 1.17
C ILE A 193 -13.91 -11.70 1.77
N ALA A 194 -12.97 -11.12 1.02
CA ALA A 194 -11.61 -10.88 1.48
C ALA A 194 -11.52 -9.57 2.27
N LYS A 195 -10.83 -9.61 3.41
CA LYS A 195 -10.42 -8.44 4.16
C LYS A 195 -8.90 -8.41 4.22
N ILE A 196 -8.31 -7.29 3.80
CA ILE A 196 -6.88 -7.05 3.90
C ILE A 196 -6.67 -5.92 4.90
N THR A 197 -5.86 -6.17 5.92
CA THR A 197 -5.43 -5.18 6.90
C THR A 197 -3.93 -5.02 6.79
N MET A 198 -3.48 -3.82 6.50
CA MET A 198 -2.08 -3.44 6.47
C MET A 198 -1.80 -2.55 7.68
N THR A 199 -0.87 -2.94 8.55
CA THR A 199 -0.52 -2.21 9.76
C THR A 199 0.95 -1.80 9.71
N VAL A 200 1.22 -0.49 9.71
CA VAL A 200 2.59 0.06 9.81
C VAL A 200 3.06 -0.06 11.26
N THR A 201 4.02 -0.93 11.48
CA THR A 201 4.53 -1.25 12.82
C THR A 201 5.72 -0.37 13.21
N ARG A 202 6.56 0.00 12.24
CA ARG A 202 7.74 0.84 12.47
C ARG A 202 7.98 1.76 11.27
N VAL A 203 8.41 2.98 11.57
CA VAL A 203 8.93 3.94 10.59
C VAL A 203 10.24 4.49 11.14
N LYS A 204 11.28 4.50 10.34
CA LYS A 204 12.60 5.05 10.64
C LYS A 204 13.06 5.92 9.49
N TYR A 205 13.61 7.07 9.79
CA TYR A 205 14.22 7.97 8.82
C TYR A 205 15.75 7.87 8.83
N GLY A 206 16.39 8.32 7.76
CA GLY A 206 17.85 8.32 7.68
C GLY A 206 18.41 6.95 7.27
N VAL A 207 18.01 6.44 6.10
CA VAL A 207 18.49 5.16 5.58
C VAL A 207 19.88 5.33 4.93
N SER A 208 20.82 4.44 5.30
CA SER A 208 22.15 4.42 4.71
C SER A 208 22.11 3.92 3.26
N ASP A 209 22.97 4.48 2.39
CA ASP A 209 23.07 4.03 1.00
C ASP A 209 23.51 2.56 0.85
N ASN A 210 24.29 2.05 1.80
CA ASN A 210 24.79 0.68 1.78
C ASN A 210 23.70 -0.39 1.81
N VAL A 211 22.50 -0.07 2.33
CA VAL A 211 21.42 -1.05 2.38
C VAL A 211 20.83 -1.37 1.00
N PHE A 212 21.02 -0.45 0.03
CA PHE A 212 20.55 -0.62 -1.34
C PHE A 212 21.57 -1.30 -2.26
N MET A 213 22.78 -1.58 -1.76
CA MET A 213 23.79 -2.28 -2.56
C MET A 213 23.52 -3.78 -2.56
N LEU A 214 23.56 -4.38 -3.76
CA LEU A 214 23.45 -5.81 -3.87
C LEU A 214 24.73 -6.48 -3.32
N ASP A 215 24.54 -7.29 -2.31
CA ASP A 215 25.58 -8.14 -1.74
C ASP A 215 25.17 -9.62 -1.95
N THR A 216 25.77 -10.27 -2.96
CA THR A 216 25.44 -11.65 -3.32
C THR A 216 25.81 -12.66 -2.22
N SER A 217 26.72 -12.31 -1.30
CA SER A 217 27.09 -13.18 -0.19
C SER A 217 25.94 -13.44 0.80
N LYS A 218 24.91 -12.56 0.78
CA LYS A 218 23.71 -12.71 1.59
C LYS A 218 22.75 -13.82 1.10
N TYR A 219 23.02 -14.38 -0.09
CA TYR A 219 22.17 -15.39 -0.73
C TYR A 219 22.95 -16.68 -1.03
N PRO A 220 23.52 -17.34 0.01
CA PRO A 220 24.33 -18.55 -0.17
C PRO A 220 23.48 -19.66 -0.80
N GLY A 221 24.02 -20.31 -1.83
CA GLY A 221 23.35 -21.42 -2.53
C GLY A 221 22.27 -21.01 -3.52
N ALA A 222 21.97 -19.70 -3.67
CA ALA A 222 21.01 -19.27 -4.68
C ALA A 222 21.58 -19.42 -6.10
N VAL A 223 20.72 -19.83 -7.03
CA VAL A 223 21.03 -19.83 -8.46
C VAL A 223 21.02 -18.37 -8.96
N ILE A 224 22.17 -17.90 -9.44
CA ILE A 224 22.31 -16.51 -9.94
C ILE A 224 21.98 -16.48 -11.42
N VAL A 225 20.98 -15.69 -11.79
CA VAL A 225 20.58 -15.41 -13.17
C VAL A 225 20.88 -13.94 -13.49
N ARG A 226 21.65 -13.70 -14.54
CA ARG A 226 21.96 -12.33 -15.03
C ARG A 226 21.24 -12.07 -16.34
N LYS A 227 20.56 -10.93 -16.46
CA LYS A 227 19.79 -10.51 -17.64
C LYS A 227 20.29 -9.16 -18.16
#